data_d45070ee19d544cc88ff95f5fff5be4a
#
_entry.id   d45070ee19d544cc88ff95f5fff5be4a
#
_cell.length_a   1.000
_cell.length_b   1.000
_cell.length_c   1.000
_cell.angle_alpha   90.00
_cell.angle_beta   90.00
_cell.angle_gamma   90.00
#
_symmetry.space_group_name_H-M   'P 1'
#
loop_
_entity.id
_entity.type
_entity.pdbx_description
1 polymer ?
#
loop_
_entity_poly.entity_id
_entity_poly.type
_entity_poly.pdbx_seq_one_letter_code
_entity_poly.pdbx_strand_id
1 'polypeptide(L)'
;MNQYLLTTILSLIIISLFSTVYGQRPDKLTYKGKIYQVTEIVEVNGQNATLKTTEVQKDGTKKLVTIPIKFLSTRFKLKAESIQKGTGKYQTALSVISGNASETEKAIQQSIIEGTALKRWIKGTASNESTEEGALINSSPSALDLEINRSGEALPPKKVKGNAIFYNGLVMIKNIKVGFNDHVDKLAWDTGEKLEYKGEMVPIFSIKKPKPKPLVNERAWTNSNGNTLVASLVCVINEVGRFERSNRSVFSYAINKLSREDQLLIKDTIEKRYRELKSTL
;
A
#
# COMPACT_ATOMS: atom_id res chain seq x y z
N MET A 1 38.37 3.14 -21.52
CA MET A 1 36.92 3.30 -21.31
C MET A 1 36.39 1.98 -20.81
N ASN A 2 35.91 1.96 -19.58
CA ASN A 2 35.74 0.75 -18.75
C ASN A 2 34.61 -0.16 -19.26
N GLN A 3 34.91 -1.42 -19.57
CA GLN A 3 33.93 -2.45 -19.98
C GLN A 3 32.79 -2.63 -18.96
N TYR A 4 33.03 -2.33 -17.68
CA TYR A 4 31.99 -2.38 -16.62
C TYR A 4 30.94 -1.29 -16.74
N LEU A 5 31.28 -0.13 -17.34
CA LEU A 5 30.31 0.95 -17.55
C LEU A 5 29.33 0.62 -18.66
N LEU A 6 29.79 -0.08 -19.71
CA LEU A 6 28.95 -0.48 -20.84
C LEU A 6 27.95 -1.58 -20.45
N THR A 7 28.37 -2.55 -19.63
CA THR A 7 27.49 -3.63 -19.14
C THR A 7 26.42 -3.11 -18.17
N THR A 8 26.75 -2.10 -17.33
CA THR A 8 25.79 -1.51 -16.41
C THR A 8 24.73 -0.67 -17.13
N ILE A 9 25.12 0.04 -18.19
CA ILE A 9 24.18 0.83 -19.01
C ILE A 9 23.29 -0.11 -19.84
N LEU A 10 23.82 -1.21 -20.38
CA LEU A 10 23.05 -2.17 -21.14
C LEU A 10 22.01 -2.91 -20.28
N SER A 11 22.36 -3.27 -19.03
CA SER A 11 21.41 -3.88 -18.08
C SER A 11 20.31 -2.92 -17.62
N LEU A 12 20.61 -1.63 -17.45
CA LEU A 12 19.61 -0.60 -17.14
C LEU A 12 18.64 -0.35 -18.29
N ILE A 13 19.12 -0.40 -19.54
CA ILE A 13 18.28 -0.26 -20.74
C ILE A 13 17.38 -1.49 -20.92
N ILE A 14 17.88 -2.70 -20.64
CA ILE A 14 17.09 -3.93 -20.72
C ILE A 14 16.01 -3.95 -19.63
N ILE A 15 16.29 -3.49 -18.41
CA ILE A 15 15.30 -3.40 -17.34
C ILE A 15 14.23 -2.34 -17.64
N SER A 16 14.58 -1.23 -18.30
CA SER A 16 13.61 -0.22 -18.74
C SER A 16 12.74 -0.69 -19.89
N LEU A 17 13.23 -1.56 -20.76
CA LEU A 17 12.47 -2.15 -21.87
C LEU A 17 11.52 -3.27 -21.42
N PHE A 18 11.86 -4.01 -20.33
CA PHE A 18 10.96 -5.03 -19.78
C PHE A 18 9.83 -4.46 -18.93
N SER A 19 9.97 -3.26 -18.34
CA SER A 19 8.89 -2.61 -17.59
C SER A 19 7.77 -2.04 -18.48
N THR A 20 7.97 -1.92 -19.78
CA THR A 20 6.97 -1.45 -20.74
C THR A 20 6.16 -2.57 -21.43
N VAL A 21 6.49 -3.84 -21.23
CA VAL A 21 5.87 -4.96 -21.98
C VAL A 21 4.75 -5.69 -21.22
N TYR A 22 4.56 -5.45 -19.92
CA TYR A 22 3.33 -5.88 -19.27
C TYR A 22 2.20 -4.87 -19.53
N GLY A 23 1.91 -4.65 -20.79
CA GLY A 23 0.73 -3.93 -21.24
C GLY A 23 -0.51 -4.59 -20.64
N GLN A 24 -1.30 -3.83 -19.88
CA GLN A 24 -2.59 -4.29 -19.38
C GLN A 24 -3.35 -4.89 -20.56
N ARG A 25 -3.77 -6.16 -20.42
CA ARG A 25 -4.60 -6.81 -21.45
C ARG A 25 -5.79 -5.91 -21.75
N PRO A 26 -6.05 -5.57 -23.03
CA PRO A 26 -7.17 -4.71 -23.36
C PRO A 26 -8.48 -5.41 -22.97
N ASP A 27 -9.39 -4.66 -22.34
CA ASP A 27 -10.73 -5.15 -22.03
C ASP A 27 -11.60 -5.11 -23.29
N LYS A 28 -12.36 -6.19 -23.51
CA LYS A 28 -13.39 -6.22 -24.57
C LYS A 28 -14.65 -5.57 -24.04
N LEU A 29 -15.16 -4.59 -24.76
CA LEU A 29 -16.37 -3.86 -24.45
C LEU A 29 -17.31 -3.87 -25.63
N THR A 30 -18.57 -4.25 -25.42
CA THR A 30 -19.62 -4.19 -26.46
C THR A 30 -20.51 -2.98 -26.24
N TYR A 31 -20.59 -2.09 -27.22
CA TYR A 31 -21.47 -0.93 -27.19
C TYR A 31 -22.08 -0.67 -28.55
N LYS A 32 -23.44 -0.52 -28.63
CA LYS A 32 -24.21 -0.33 -29.87
C LYS A 32 -23.86 -1.35 -30.96
N GLY A 33 -23.74 -2.63 -30.58
CA GLY A 33 -23.42 -3.74 -31.49
C GLY A 33 -21.98 -3.79 -31.98
N LYS A 34 -21.11 -2.89 -31.55
CA LYS A 34 -19.66 -2.89 -31.87
C LYS A 34 -18.84 -3.36 -30.68
N ILE A 35 -17.79 -4.13 -30.97
CA ILE A 35 -16.82 -4.59 -29.97
C ILE A 35 -15.60 -3.67 -30.01
N TYR A 36 -15.23 -3.11 -28.87
CA TYR A 36 -14.07 -2.28 -28.69
C TYR A 36 -13.05 -3.01 -27.79
N GLN A 37 -11.80 -2.96 -28.17
CA GLN A 37 -10.70 -3.35 -27.26
C GLN A 37 -10.14 -2.07 -26.63
N VAL A 38 -10.36 -1.88 -25.35
CA VAL A 38 -10.02 -0.65 -24.63
C VAL A 38 -8.86 -0.86 -23.68
N THR A 39 -7.97 0.11 -23.61
CA THR A 39 -6.75 0.05 -22.81
C THR A 39 -6.81 0.94 -21.57
N GLU A 40 -7.40 2.13 -21.71
CA GLU A 40 -7.46 3.09 -20.60
C GLU A 40 -8.64 4.05 -20.74
N ILE A 41 -9.01 4.71 -19.62
CA ILE A 41 -9.93 5.85 -19.60
C ILE A 41 -9.09 7.11 -19.69
N VAL A 42 -9.37 7.95 -20.69
CA VAL A 42 -8.71 9.22 -20.92
C VAL A 42 -9.40 10.34 -20.14
N GLU A 43 -10.72 10.33 -20.15
CA GLU A 43 -11.54 11.37 -19.54
C GLU A 43 -12.88 10.82 -19.05
N VAL A 44 -13.44 11.43 -18.02
CA VAL A 44 -14.81 11.17 -17.56
C VAL A 44 -15.55 12.50 -17.48
N ASN A 45 -16.66 12.61 -18.23
CA ASN A 45 -17.49 13.79 -18.24
C ASN A 45 -18.96 13.39 -17.97
N GLY A 46 -19.47 13.78 -16.80
CA GLY A 46 -20.79 13.37 -16.33
C GLY A 46 -20.94 11.84 -16.31
N GLN A 47 -21.92 11.32 -17.03
CA GLN A 47 -22.18 9.87 -17.09
C GLN A 47 -21.43 9.14 -18.22
N ASN A 48 -20.52 9.82 -18.92
CA ASN A 48 -19.80 9.28 -20.05
C ASN A 48 -18.29 9.19 -19.74
N ALA A 49 -17.64 8.15 -20.27
CA ALA A 49 -16.19 7.99 -20.22
C ALA A 49 -15.62 7.93 -21.65
N THR A 50 -14.57 8.68 -21.90
CA THR A 50 -13.78 8.61 -23.11
C THR A 50 -12.65 7.61 -22.91
N LEU A 51 -12.64 6.59 -23.77
CA LEU A 51 -11.76 5.43 -23.67
C LEU A 51 -10.79 5.42 -24.84
N LYS A 52 -9.54 5.03 -24.60
CA LYS A 52 -8.55 4.78 -25.61
C LYS A 52 -8.64 3.33 -26.07
N THR A 53 -8.78 3.11 -27.37
CA THR A 53 -8.87 1.77 -27.93
C THR A 53 -7.51 1.26 -28.40
N THR A 54 -7.43 0.00 -28.80
CA THR A 54 -6.24 -0.56 -29.45
C THR A 54 -6.16 -0.17 -30.93
N GLU A 55 -7.25 0.32 -31.52
CA GLU A 55 -7.29 0.74 -32.93
C GLU A 55 -6.43 2.00 -33.12
N VAL A 56 -5.60 1.99 -34.16
CA VAL A 56 -4.75 3.12 -34.55
C VAL A 56 -5.37 3.83 -35.75
N GLN A 57 -5.46 5.15 -35.69
CA GLN A 57 -5.95 5.99 -36.80
C GLN A 57 -4.86 6.20 -37.87
N LYS A 58 -5.23 6.79 -39.00
CA LYS A 58 -4.30 7.04 -40.12
C LYS A 58 -3.12 7.96 -39.74
N ASP A 59 -3.30 8.79 -38.71
CA ASP A 59 -2.26 9.69 -38.18
C ASP A 59 -1.37 9.04 -37.11
N GLY A 60 -1.50 7.74 -36.87
CA GLY A 60 -0.74 7.01 -35.85
C GLY A 60 -1.28 7.15 -34.44
N THR A 61 -2.33 7.96 -34.20
CA THR A 61 -2.93 8.11 -32.89
C THR A 61 -3.89 6.96 -32.57
N LYS A 62 -4.07 6.62 -31.31
CA LYS A 62 -5.07 5.62 -30.88
C LYS A 62 -6.47 6.23 -30.91
N LYS A 63 -7.41 5.49 -31.49
CA LYS A 63 -8.80 5.92 -31.58
C LYS A 63 -9.42 6.06 -30.19
N LEU A 64 -10.12 7.17 -29.99
CA LEU A 64 -10.92 7.42 -28.79
C LEU A 64 -12.39 7.07 -29.03
N VAL A 65 -13.05 6.56 -28.01
CA VAL A 65 -14.49 6.27 -28.06
C VAL A 65 -15.13 6.73 -26.75
N THR A 66 -16.24 7.46 -26.85
CA THR A 66 -17.00 7.91 -25.68
C THR A 66 -18.20 6.98 -25.45
N ILE A 67 -18.27 6.40 -24.27
CA ILE A 67 -19.27 5.39 -23.90
C ILE A 67 -19.85 5.73 -22.53
N PRO A 68 -21.17 5.60 -22.32
CA PRO A 68 -21.76 5.80 -21.01
C PRO A 68 -21.21 4.80 -19.99
N ILE A 69 -20.89 5.28 -18.77
CA ILE A 69 -20.24 4.52 -17.69
C ILE A 69 -21.02 3.22 -17.38
N LYS A 70 -22.34 3.25 -17.49
CA LYS A 70 -23.19 2.07 -17.24
C LYS A 70 -22.89 0.86 -18.12
N PHE A 71 -22.30 1.05 -19.30
CA PHE A 71 -21.93 -0.03 -20.24
C PHE A 71 -20.47 -0.50 -20.09
N LEU A 72 -19.69 0.11 -19.20
CA LEU A 72 -18.32 -0.30 -18.93
C LEU A 72 -18.29 -1.62 -18.14
N SER A 73 -17.19 -2.37 -18.26
CA SER A 73 -16.92 -3.49 -17.36
C SER A 73 -16.80 -2.99 -15.91
N THR A 74 -17.01 -3.87 -14.94
CA THR A 74 -16.93 -3.51 -13.51
C THR A 74 -15.61 -2.80 -13.18
N ARG A 75 -14.49 -3.29 -13.75
CA ARG A 75 -13.16 -2.66 -13.59
C ARG A 75 -13.12 -1.23 -14.09
N PHE A 76 -13.64 -0.97 -15.30
CA PHE A 76 -13.67 0.37 -15.89
C PHE A 76 -14.73 1.27 -15.24
N LYS A 77 -15.84 0.72 -14.73
CA LYS A 77 -16.80 1.49 -13.93
C LYS A 77 -16.16 2.07 -12.68
N LEU A 78 -15.49 1.24 -11.89
CA LEU A 78 -14.78 1.67 -10.67
C LEU A 78 -13.72 2.73 -10.99
N LYS A 79 -12.99 2.56 -12.10
CA LYS A 79 -12.01 3.54 -12.55
C LYS A 79 -12.66 4.84 -13.02
N ALA A 80 -13.76 4.79 -13.74
CA ALA A 80 -14.50 5.96 -14.18
C ALA A 80 -15.10 6.73 -13.00
N GLU A 81 -15.71 6.05 -12.04
CA GLU A 81 -16.23 6.64 -10.82
C GLU A 81 -15.12 7.30 -10.01
N SER A 82 -13.97 6.68 -9.95
CA SER A 82 -12.79 7.20 -9.31
C SER A 82 -12.31 8.51 -9.97
N ILE A 83 -12.26 8.57 -11.30
CA ILE A 83 -11.91 9.79 -12.05
C ILE A 83 -12.99 10.87 -11.86
N GLN A 84 -14.27 10.50 -11.91
CA GLN A 84 -15.40 11.41 -11.74
C GLN A 84 -15.42 12.08 -10.36
N LYS A 85 -15.02 11.35 -9.32
CA LYS A 85 -14.89 11.86 -7.94
C LYS A 85 -13.64 12.69 -7.73
N GLY A 86 -12.82 12.95 -8.76
CA GLY A 86 -11.54 13.65 -8.67
C GLY A 86 -10.43 12.78 -8.08
N THR A 87 -10.71 11.48 -7.91
CA THR A 87 -9.90 10.50 -7.19
C THR A 87 -8.78 9.89 -8.04
N GLY A 88 -8.80 10.11 -9.35
CA GLY A 88 -7.92 9.39 -10.29
C GLY A 88 -6.42 9.68 -10.18
N LYS A 89 -5.99 10.78 -9.56
CA LYS A 89 -4.56 11.12 -9.43
C LYS A 89 -3.94 10.66 -8.10
N TYR A 90 -4.75 10.50 -7.05
CA TYR A 90 -4.30 10.09 -5.72
C TYR A 90 -4.40 8.58 -5.49
N GLN A 91 -5.27 7.93 -6.22
CA GLN A 91 -5.38 6.49 -6.21
C GLN A 91 -4.13 5.78 -6.73
N THR A 92 -3.20 6.45 -7.40
CA THR A 92 -1.99 5.78 -7.91
C THR A 92 -1.04 5.33 -6.79
N ALA A 93 -1.03 5.99 -5.63
CA ALA A 93 -0.26 5.52 -4.48
C ALA A 93 -1.05 4.54 -3.58
N LEU A 94 -2.39 4.64 -3.56
CA LEU A 94 -3.24 3.84 -2.67
C LEU A 94 -4.19 2.88 -3.41
N SER A 95 -4.52 3.09 -4.68
CA SER A 95 -5.55 2.33 -5.41
C SER A 95 -5.06 1.52 -6.61
N VAL A 96 -3.81 1.59 -6.97
CA VAL A 96 -3.20 0.56 -7.85
C VAL A 96 -3.43 -0.84 -7.27
N ILE A 97 -3.94 -0.88 -6.06
CA ILE A 97 -3.96 -2.05 -5.20
C ILE A 97 -5.35 -2.68 -5.04
N SER A 98 -6.43 -2.09 -5.53
CA SER A 98 -7.78 -2.60 -5.25
C SER A 98 -8.23 -3.82 -6.04
N GLY A 99 -7.45 -4.30 -7.02
CA GLY A 99 -7.83 -5.48 -7.81
C GLY A 99 -6.91 -6.69 -7.66
N ASN A 100 -5.60 -6.48 -7.49
CA ASN A 100 -4.57 -7.53 -7.44
C ASN A 100 -3.43 -7.19 -6.48
N ALA A 101 -3.68 -6.37 -5.45
CA ALA A 101 -2.67 -6.08 -4.47
C ALA A 101 -2.33 -7.35 -3.70
N SER A 102 -1.04 -7.62 -3.58
CA SER A 102 -0.58 -8.67 -2.66
C SER A 102 -1.04 -8.33 -1.24
N GLU A 103 -1.26 -9.33 -0.41
CA GLU A 103 -1.62 -9.13 1.00
C GLU A 103 -0.60 -8.24 1.73
N THR A 104 0.64 -8.28 1.29
CA THR A 104 1.74 -7.41 1.73
C THR A 104 1.45 -5.93 1.46
N GLU A 105 1.00 -5.61 0.26
CA GLU A 105 0.66 -4.23 -0.11
C GLU A 105 -0.54 -3.71 0.66
N LYS A 106 -1.54 -4.55 0.91
CA LYS A 106 -2.69 -4.21 1.77
C LYS A 106 -2.24 -3.90 3.20
N ALA A 107 -1.29 -4.67 3.75
CA ALA A 107 -0.76 -4.43 5.09
C ALA A 107 0.01 -3.10 5.19
N ILE A 108 0.81 -2.75 4.17
CA ILE A 108 1.51 -1.46 4.09
C ILE A 108 0.49 -0.32 4.06
N GLN A 109 -0.53 -0.41 3.22
CA GLN A 109 -1.58 0.61 3.13
C GLN A 109 -2.31 0.81 4.44
N GLN A 110 -2.70 -0.28 5.08
CA GLN A 110 -3.35 -0.19 6.38
C GLN A 110 -2.48 0.53 7.40
N SER A 111 -1.17 0.28 7.39
CA SER A 111 -0.22 0.98 8.28
C SER A 111 -0.10 2.48 7.97
N ILE A 112 -0.17 2.87 6.69
CA ILE A 112 -0.20 4.29 6.28
C ILE A 112 -1.49 4.96 6.77
N ILE A 113 -2.65 4.33 6.57
CA ILE A 113 -3.96 4.83 7.00
C ILE A 113 -4.01 4.97 8.53
N GLU A 114 -3.46 4.00 9.25
CA GLU A 114 -3.45 4.01 10.70
C GLU A 114 -2.39 4.95 11.31
N GLY A 115 -1.45 5.45 10.49
CA GLY A 115 -0.31 6.27 10.96
C GLY A 115 0.65 5.48 11.87
N THR A 116 0.70 4.16 11.72
CA THR A 116 1.49 3.27 12.57
C THR A 116 2.65 2.62 11.81
N ALA A 117 3.56 1.99 12.54
CA ALA A 117 4.52 1.06 11.97
C ALA A 117 3.82 -0.17 11.38
N LEU A 118 4.53 -0.92 10.53
CA LEU A 118 4.00 -2.13 9.93
C LEU A 118 3.66 -3.16 11.01
N LYS A 119 2.44 -3.68 10.94
CA LYS A 119 2.00 -4.77 11.80
C LYS A 119 2.62 -6.08 11.31
N ARG A 120 3.20 -6.83 12.22
CA ARG A 120 3.81 -8.14 11.95
C ARG A 120 3.05 -9.25 12.68
N TRP A 121 2.97 -10.38 12.04
CA TRP A 121 2.49 -11.60 12.66
C TRP A 121 3.69 -12.42 13.13
N ILE A 122 3.79 -12.60 14.44
CA ILE A 122 4.84 -13.36 15.10
C ILE A 122 4.24 -14.66 15.58
N LYS A 123 4.73 -15.76 15.04
CA LYS A 123 4.28 -17.12 15.43
C LYS A 123 5.49 -18.02 15.57
N GLY A 124 5.66 -18.61 16.75
CA GLY A 124 6.82 -19.40 17.06
C GLY A 124 6.89 -19.78 18.52
N THR A 125 8.10 -19.95 19.04
CA THR A 125 8.35 -20.44 20.39
C THR A 125 9.20 -19.44 21.16
N ALA A 126 8.86 -19.21 22.43
CA ALA A 126 9.64 -18.36 23.33
C ALA A 126 10.98 -19.04 23.66
N SER A 127 12.07 -18.33 23.41
CA SER A 127 13.44 -18.79 23.70
C SER A 127 13.89 -18.52 25.13
N ASN A 128 13.13 -17.70 25.88
CA ASN A 128 13.34 -17.40 27.29
C ASN A 128 12.01 -17.09 27.97
N GLU A 129 11.98 -17.10 29.29
CA GLU A 129 10.89 -16.51 30.05
C GLU A 129 10.82 -15.00 29.83
N SER A 130 9.60 -14.45 29.90
CA SER A 130 9.41 -13.02 29.79
C SER A 130 10.02 -12.28 30.98
N THR A 131 10.76 -11.21 30.68
CA THR A 131 11.27 -10.24 31.62
C THR A 131 10.42 -8.96 31.59
N GLU A 132 10.79 -7.94 32.37
CA GLU A 132 10.18 -6.60 32.25
C GLU A 132 10.40 -5.99 30.88
N GLU A 133 11.49 -6.33 30.19
CA GLU A 133 11.80 -5.85 28.85
C GLU A 133 11.00 -6.59 27.77
N GLY A 134 10.59 -7.83 28.01
CA GLY A 134 9.84 -8.67 27.07
C GLY A 134 10.37 -10.10 27.00
N ALA A 135 10.11 -10.78 25.90
CA ALA A 135 10.58 -12.14 25.62
C ALA A 135 11.16 -12.26 24.22
N LEU A 136 12.21 -13.06 24.09
CA LEU A 136 12.79 -13.46 22.82
C LEU A 136 11.96 -14.58 22.22
N ILE A 137 11.49 -14.40 21.00
CA ILE A 137 10.68 -15.37 20.27
C ILE A 137 11.42 -15.79 19.00
N ASN A 138 11.58 -17.08 18.81
CA ASN A 138 12.01 -17.60 17.53
C ASN A 138 10.77 -17.76 16.65
N SER A 139 10.52 -16.78 15.81
CA SER A 139 9.38 -16.73 14.90
C SER A 139 9.73 -17.52 13.63
N SER A 140 9.08 -18.64 13.47
CA SER A 140 9.22 -19.50 12.29
C SER A 140 7.88 -20.17 11.99
N PRO A 141 7.55 -20.46 10.72
CA PRO A 141 6.40 -21.28 10.40
C PRO A 141 6.65 -22.68 10.99
N SER A 142 5.80 -23.10 11.92
CA SER A 142 5.85 -24.46 12.45
C SER A 142 5.06 -25.41 11.54
N ALA A 143 5.24 -26.72 11.75
CA ALA A 143 4.42 -27.74 11.08
C ALA A 143 2.91 -27.54 11.34
N LEU A 144 2.54 -26.88 12.47
CA LEU A 144 1.16 -26.54 12.81
C LEU A 144 0.59 -25.38 11.94
N ASP A 145 1.45 -24.65 11.24
CA ASP A 145 1.05 -23.57 10.33
C ASP A 145 0.80 -24.05 8.91
N LEU A 146 1.11 -25.32 8.64
CA LEU A 146 0.81 -25.96 7.38
C LEU A 146 -0.65 -26.39 7.39
N GLU A 147 -1.47 -25.77 6.55
CA GLU A 147 -2.77 -26.31 6.22
C GLU A 147 -2.54 -27.61 5.41
N ILE A 148 -3.27 -28.66 5.75
CA ILE A 148 -3.28 -29.91 4.98
C ILE A 148 -4.49 -29.84 4.06
N ASN A 149 -4.29 -29.98 2.75
CA ASN A 149 -5.38 -30.07 1.80
C ASN A 149 -6.15 -31.40 1.96
N ARG A 150 -7.29 -31.52 1.26
CA ARG A 150 -8.12 -32.76 1.32
C ARG A 150 -7.40 -34.02 0.84
N SER A 151 -6.32 -33.90 0.08
CA SER A 151 -5.47 -35.01 -0.37
C SER A 151 -4.34 -35.36 0.61
N GLY A 152 -4.21 -34.62 1.73
CA GLY A 152 -3.16 -34.87 2.72
C GLY A 152 -1.84 -34.19 2.43
N GLU A 153 -1.77 -33.32 1.41
CA GLU A 153 -0.58 -32.54 1.10
C GLU A 153 -0.51 -31.27 1.95
N ALA A 154 0.68 -30.97 2.46
CA ALA A 154 0.93 -29.73 3.19
C ALA A 154 0.84 -28.52 2.25
N LEU A 155 0.00 -27.55 2.61
CA LEU A 155 -0.07 -26.26 1.92
C LEU A 155 1.04 -25.33 2.41
N PRO A 156 1.49 -24.38 1.58
CA PRO A 156 2.46 -23.39 2.03
C PRO A 156 1.90 -22.60 3.21
N PRO A 157 2.75 -22.26 4.20
CA PRO A 157 2.31 -21.51 5.38
C PRO A 157 1.70 -20.18 4.98
N LYS A 158 0.64 -19.78 5.68
CA LYS A 158 0.04 -18.45 5.50
C LYS A 158 1.06 -17.38 5.81
N LYS A 159 1.20 -16.43 4.89
CA LYS A 159 2.14 -15.31 5.05
C LYS A 159 1.50 -14.06 5.69
N VAL A 160 0.18 -14.04 5.84
CA VAL A 160 -0.56 -12.86 6.35
C VAL A 160 -1.72 -13.31 7.25
N LYS A 161 -1.89 -12.60 8.38
CA LYS A 161 -3.01 -12.74 9.31
C LYS A 161 -3.46 -11.35 9.75
N GLY A 162 -4.74 -11.02 9.57
CA GLY A 162 -5.30 -9.76 10.03
C GLY A 162 -4.53 -8.51 9.53
N ASN A 163 -4.22 -8.46 8.23
CA ASN A 163 -3.40 -7.42 7.60
C ASN A 163 -1.98 -7.29 8.20
N ALA A 164 -1.46 -8.34 8.82
CA ALA A 164 -0.11 -8.38 9.35
C ALA A 164 0.72 -9.41 8.56
N ILE A 165 1.92 -8.99 8.16
CA ILE A 165 2.84 -9.84 7.41
C ILE A 165 3.62 -10.71 8.40
N PHE A 166 3.75 -11.99 8.08
CA PHE A 166 4.54 -12.93 8.87
C PHE A 166 6.00 -12.46 8.97
N TYR A 167 6.55 -12.51 10.18
CA TYR A 167 7.97 -12.28 10.43
C TYR A 167 8.67 -13.61 10.68
N ASN A 168 9.75 -13.85 9.96
CA ASN A 168 10.60 -15.01 10.14
C ASN A 168 11.94 -14.61 10.74
N GLY A 169 12.32 -15.24 11.85
CA GLY A 169 13.57 -14.95 12.55
C GLY A 169 13.39 -14.68 14.04
N LEU A 170 14.51 -14.44 14.72
CA LEU A 170 14.52 -14.08 16.15
C LEU A 170 14.02 -12.65 16.34
N VAL A 171 13.13 -12.45 17.31
CA VAL A 171 12.57 -11.15 17.68
C VAL A 171 12.47 -11.01 19.19
N MET A 172 12.57 -9.79 19.69
CA MET A 172 12.16 -9.42 21.05
C MET A 172 10.73 -8.86 21.00
N ILE A 173 9.83 -9.39 21.82
CA ILE A 173 8.49 -8.85 21.96
C ILE A 173 8.30 -8.21 23.31
N LYS A 174 8.09 -6.88 23.32
CA LYS A 174 7.71 -6.12 24.53
C LYS A 174 6.24 -6.35 24.92
N ASN A 175 5.96 -6.23 26.20
CA ASN A 175 4.62 -6.31 26.77
C ASN A 175 3.94 -7.69 26.59
N ILE A 176 4.71 -8.75 26.48
CA ILE A 176 4.23 -10.13 26.44
C ILE A 176 4.58 -10.85 27.74
N LYS A 177 3.71 -11.77 28.17
CA LYS A 177 3.99 -12.70 29.28
C LYS A 177 3.96 -14.12 28.73
N VAL A 178 5.10 -14.78 28.76
CA VAL A 178 5.28 -16.16 28.30
C VAL A 178 6.32 -16.86 29.15
N GLY A 179 6.21 -18.17 29.28
CA GLY A 179 7.25 -19.04 29.84
C GLY A 179 8.22 -19.52 28.75
N PHE A 180 9.31 -20.13 29.16
CA PHE A 180 10.24 -20.77 28.27
C PHE A 180 9.54 -21.88 27.47
N ASN A 181 9.79 -21.94 26.16
CA ASN A 181 9.13 -22.85 25.21
C ASN A 181 7.64 -22.66 25.01
N ASP A 182 7.02 -21.64 25.57
CA ASP A 182 5.62 -21.33 25.28
C ASP A 182 5.42 -20.99 23.79
N HIS A 183 4.31 -21.48 23.25
CA HIS A 183 3.92 -21.15 21.89
C HIS A 183 3.32 -19.75 21.82
N VAL A 184 3.82 -18.93 20.87
CA VAL A 184 3.39 -17.55 20.64
C VAL A 184 2.73 -17.45 19.27
N ASP A 185 1.53 -16.89 19.23
CA ASP A 185 0.81 -16.49 18.02
C ASP A 185 0.21 -15.11 18.26
N LYS A 186 0.96 -14.05 17.93
CA LYS A 186 0.60 -12.67 18.25
C LYS A 186 0.81 -11.74 17.07
N LEU A 187 -0.03 -10.71 17.03
CA LEU A 187 0.18 -9.55 16.18
C LEU A 187 0.95 -8.50 16.99
N ALA A 188 2.02 -7.96 16.40
CA ALA A 188 2.86 -6.97 17.04
C ALA A 188 3.28 -5.87 16.03
N TRP A 189 3.64 -4.71 16.53
CA TRP A 189 4.12 -3.58 15.75
C TRP A 189 5.62 -3.41 15.94
N ASP A 190 6.33 -3.14 14.84
CA ASP A 190 7.75 -2.79 14.86
C ASP A 190 7.92 -1.49 15.66
N THR A 191 8.81 -1.49 16.64
CA THR A 191 9.14 -0.29 17.43
C THR A 191 10.20 0.57 16.75
N GLY A 192 10.91 0.03 15.74
CA GLY A 192 12.09 0.62 15.14
C GLY A 192 13.36 0.47 15.99
N GLU A 193 13.24 -0.12 17.18
CA GLU A 193 14.37 -0.40 18.09
C GLU A 193 14.95 -1.78 17.79
N LYS A 194 16.23 -1.97 18.13
CA LYS A 194 16.92 -3.26 18.04
C LYS A 194 17.65 -3.53 19.34
N LEU A 195 17.78 -4.79 19.67
CA LEU A 195 18.56 -5.30 20.78
C LEU A 195 19.75 -6.10 20.24
N GLU A 196 20.93 -5.89 20.77
CA GLU A 196 22.06 -6.79 20.51
C GLU A 196 21.90 -8.05 21.37
N TYR A 197 21.83 -9.20 20.71
CA TYR A 197 21.74 -10.50 21.37
C TYR A 197 22.69 -11.48 20.70
N LYS A 198 23.65 -11.98 21.44
CA LYS A 198 24.69 -12.91 20.94
C LYS A 198 25.43 -12.44 19.68
N GLY A 199 25.66 -11.13 19.56
CA GLY A 199 26.34 -10.53 18.40
C GLY A 199 25.42 -10.23 17.20
N GLU A 200 24.11 -10.48 17.30
CA GLU A 200 23.15 -10.18 16.27
C GLU A 200 22.19 -9.05 16.70
N MET A 201 21.80 -8.23 15.74
CA MET A 201 20.84 -7.14 15.99
C MET A 201 19.41 -7.66 15.82
N VAL A 202 18.75 -7.97 16.92
CA VAL A 202 17.40 -8.50 16.98
C VAL A 202 16.37 -7.35 17.01
N PRO A 203 15.38 -7.30 16.09
CA PRO A 203 14.37 -6.26 16.09
C PRO A 203 13.43 -6.41 17.29
N ILE A 204 12.94 -5.27 17.78
CA ILE A 204 12.01 -5.20 18.91
C ILE A 204 10.60 -4.86 18.41
N PHE A 205 9.67 -5.71 18.75
CA PHE A 205 8.24 -5.52 18.49
C PHE A 205 7.46 -5.30 19.79
N SER A 206 6.27 -4.71 19.69
CA SER A 206 5.36 -4.54 20.83
C SER A 206 3.97 -5.03 20.46
N ILE A 207 3.34 -5.79 21.36
CA ILE A 207 1.91 -6.15 21.21
C ILE A 207 0.98 -4.97 21.51
N LYS A 208 1.51 -3.91 22.16
CA LYS A 208 0.76 -2.68 22.41
C LYS A 208 0.79 -1.81 21.15
N LYS A 209 -0.39 -1.48 20.62
CA LYS A 209 -0.50 -0.61 19.45
C LYS A 209 0.18 0.74 19.73
N PRO A 210 1.11 1.19 18.87
CA PRO A 210 1.76 2.49 19.04
C PRO A 210 0.73 3.62 18.83
N LYS A 211 1.00 4.78 19.42
CA LYS A 211 0.23 5.98 19.12
C LYS A 211 0.41 6.34 17.63
N PRO A 212 -0.66 6.61 16.89
CA PRO A 212 -0.57 7.05 15.51
C PRO A 212 0.28 8.32 15.42
N LYS A 213 1.18 8.35 14.43
CA LYS A 213 1.90 9.58 14.07
C LYS A 213 1.15 10.24 12.91
N PRO A 214 0.98 11.56 12.90
CA PRO A 214 0.37 12.24 11.77
C PRO A 214 1.20 11.99 10.50
N LEU A 215 0.51 11.90 9.37
CA LEU A 215 1.14 11.76 8.06
C LEU A 215 1.97 13.01 7.72
N VAL A 216 1.42 14.19 8.05
CA VAL A 216 2.13 15.48 7.97
C VAL A 216 1.92 16.21 9.29
N ASN A 217 3.01 16.68 9.89
CA ASN A 217 2.96 17.49 11.12
C ASN A 217 2.19 18.79 10.90
N GLU A 218 1.83 19.46 11.99
CA GLU A 218 1.09 20.72 11.97
C GLU A 218 1.74 21.77 11.05
N ARG A 219 0.93 22.27 10.13
CA ARG A 219 1.30 23.35 9.21
C ARG A 219 0.06 24.08 8.68
N ALA A 220 0.27 25.20 8.00
CA ALA A 220 -0.78 25.86 7.25
C ALA A 220 -1.11 25.08 5.97
N TRP A 221 -2.38 24.84 5.73
CA TRP A 221 -2.97 24.23 4.54
C TRP A 221 -3.79 25.27 3.81
N THR A 222 -3.65 25.38 2.51
CA THR A 222 -4.36 26.34 1.69
C THR A 222 -5.40 25.62 0.84
N ASN A 223 -6.62 26.12 0.80
CA ASN A 223 -7.62 25.60 -0.12
C ASN A 223 -7.53 26.25 -1.51
N SER A 224 -8.31 25.75 -2.47
CA SER A 224 -8.37 26.29 -3.84
C SER A 224 -8.83 27.76 -3.92
N ASN A 225 -9.44 28.28 -2.87
CA ASN A 225 -9.91 29.67 -2.77
C ASN A 225 -8.90 30.59 -2.05
N GLY A 226 -7.71 30.09 -1.70
CA GLY A 226 -6.68 30.85 -1.00
C GLY A 226 -6.85 30.94 0.52
N ASN A 227 -7.91 30.38 1.09
CA ASN A 227 -8.10 30.36 2.55
C ASN A 227 -7.15 29.35 3.20
N THR A 228 -6.58 29.71 4.34
CA THR A 228 -5.62 28.89 5.06
C THR A 228 -6.20 28.33 6.38
N LEU A 229 -5.70 27.16 6.77
CA LEU A 229 -6.04 26.50 8.02
C LEU A 229 -4.81 25.78 8.58
N VAL A 230 -4.52 25.95 9.87
CA VAL A 230 -3.41 25.28 10.53
C VAL A 230 -3.90 23.97 11.16
N ALA A 231 -3.29 22.85 10.76
CA ALA A 231 -3.61 21.52 11.27
C ALA A 231 -2.51 20.51 10.92
N SER A 232 -2.49 19.37 11.60
CA SER A 232 -1.76 18.17 11.20
C SER A 232 -2.64 17.31 10.29
N LEU A 233 -2.09 16.71 9.25
CA LEU A 233 -2.78 15.68 8.47
C LEU A 233 -2.54 14.32 9.15
N VAL A 234 -3.57 13.75 9.72
CA VAL A 234 -3.47 12.46 10.44
C VAL A 234 -3.38 11.30 9.45
N CYS A 235 -4.32 11.23 8.51
CA CYS A 235 -4.35 10.21 7.47
C CYS A 235 -5.17 10.66 6.27
N VAL A 236 -5.12 9.87 5.20
CA VAL A 236 -5.95 10.06 4.00
C VAL A 236 -6.69 8.75 3.73
N ILE A 237 -8.01 8.81 3.62
CA ILE A 237 -8.87 7.68 3.29
C ILE A 237 -9.80 8.11 2.16
N ASN A 238 -9.79 7.37 1.05
CA ASN A 238 -10.64 7.66 -0.11
C ASN A 238 -10.62 9.15 -0.52
N GLU A 239 -9.42 9.76 -0.56
CA GLU A 239 -9.13 11.17 -0.91
C GLU A 239 -9.70 12.22 0.03
N VAL A 240 -10.18 11.80 1.16
CA VAL A 240 -10.52 12.67 2.25
C VAL A 240 -9.38 12.66 3.26
N GLY A 241 -8.76 13.80 3.47
CA GLY A 241 -7.79 14.03 4.53
C GLY A 241 -8.51 14.19 5.86
N ARG A 242 -8.05 13.47 6.88
CA ARG A 242 -8.43 13.69 8.27
C ARG A 242 -7.39 14.59 8.92
N PHE A 243 -7.82 15.77 9.32
CA PHE A 243 -6.97 16.81 9.89
C PHE A 243 -7.26 16.97 11.39
N GLU A 244 -6.22 17.25 12.16
CA GLU A 244 -6.29 17.53 13.58
C GLU A 244 -5.65 18.89 13.88
N ARG A 245 -6.39 19.78 14.56
CA ARG A 245 -5.90 21.08 15.00
C ARG A 245 -5.15 20.94 16.34
N SER A 246 -4.38 21.97 16.71
CA SER A 246 -3.68 22.06 18.00
C SER A 246 -4.60 21.88 19.22
N ASN A 247 -5.86 22.28 19.11
CA ASN A 247 -6.90 22.07 20.14
C ASN A 247 -7.51 20.64 20.15
N ARG A 248 -6.90 19.70 19.36
CA ARG A 248 -7.36 18.31 19.19
C ARG A 248 -8.70 18.14 18.48
N SER A 249 -9.30 19.20 17.95
CA SER A 249 -10.49 19.04 17.11
C SER A 249 -10.11 18.40 15.78
N VAL A 250 -10.87 17.38 15.39
CA VAL A 250 -10.64 16.63 14.15
C VAL A 250 -11.73 16.99 13.15
N PHE A 251 -11.33 17.18 11.90
CA PHE A 251 -12.25 17.40 10.79
C PHE A 251 -11.76 16.66 9.53
N SER A 252 -12.66 16.46 8.59
CA SER A 252 -12.37 15.83 7.31
C SER A 252 -12.47 16.86 6.20
N TYR A 253 -11.53 16.82 5.25
CA TYR A 253 -11.52 17.72 4.12
C TYR A 253 -11.07 17.00 2.84
N ALA A 254 -11.75 17.26 1.73
CA ALA A 254 -11.43 16.63 0.46
C ALA A 254 -10.09 17.16 -0.08
N ILE A 255 -9.15 16.26 -0.38
CA ILE A 255 -7.79 16.63 -0.82
C ILE A 255 -7.82 17.44 -2.12
N ASN A 256 -8.74 17.15 -3.04
CA ASN A 256 -8.87 17.87 -4.31
C ASN A 256 -9.33 19.33 -4.16
N LYS A 257 -9.78 19.75 -2.97
CA LYS A 257 -10.13 21.14 -2.64
C LYS A 257 -8.98 21.92 -2.02
N LEU A 258 -7.85 21.28 -1.77
CA LEU A 258 -6.62 21.96 -1.33
C LEU A 258 -5.90 22.60 -2.51
N SER A 259 -4.95 23.48 -2.22
CA SER A 259 -4.04 24.02 -3.23
C SER A 259 -3.27 22.90 -3.92
N ARG A 260 -2.80 23.16 -5.15
CA ARG A 260 -2.01 22.17 -5.89
C ARG A 260 -0.72 21.78 -5.16
N GLU A 261 -0.10 22.71 -4.48
CA GLU A 261 1.13 22.49 -3.70
C GLU A 261 0.87 21.53 -2.54
N ASP A 262 -0.21 21.76 -1.79
CA ASP A 262 -0.60 20.93 -0.67
C ASP A 262 -1.00 19.52 -1.13
N GLN A 263 -1.66 19.42 -2.28
CA GLN A 263 -1.97 18.16 -2.90
C GLN A 263 -0.70 17.37 -3.24
N LEU A 264 0.29 18.00 -3.85
CA LEU A 264 1.57 17.37 -4.21
C LEU A 264 2.33 16.92 -2.95
N LEU A 265 2.40 17.78 -1.93
CA LEU A 265 3.03 17.43 -0.66
C LEU A 265 2.42 16.17 -0.03
N ILE A 266 1.08 16.07 -0.02
CA ILE A 266 0.39 14.88 0.52
C ILE A 266 0.77 13.64 -0.28
N LYS A 267 0.77 13.73 -1.59
CA LYS A 267 1.16 12.62 -2.48
C LYS A 267 2.59 12.16 -2.20
N ASP A 268 3.53 13.09 -2.19
CA ASP A 268 4.94 12.78 -1.98
C ASP A 268 5.19 12.18 -0.60
N THR A 269 4.46 12.66 0.42
CA THR A 269 4.55 12.12 1.78
C THR A 269 4.02 10.69 1.85
N ILE A 270 2.89 10.39 1.20
CA ILE A 270 2.34 9.02 1.12
C ILE A 270 3.32 8.09 0.39
N GLU A 271 3.87 8.51 -0.75
CA GLU A 271 4.84 7.72 -1.50
C GLU A 271 6.14 7.46 -0.72
N LYS A 272 6.63 8.47 0.00
CA LYS A 272 7.79 8.33 0.88
C LYS A 272 7.50 7.31 1.98
N ARG A 273 6.37 7.44 2.65
CA ARG A 273 5.97 6.52 3.72
C ARG A 273 5.77 5.09 3.22
N TYR A 274 5.21 4.92 2.03
CA TYR A 274 5.07 3.60 1.40
C TYR A 274 6.45 2.96 1.17
N ARG A 275 7.41 3.72 0.62
CA ARG A 275 8.78 3.22 0.40
C ARG A 275 9.48 2.85 1.69
N GLU A 276 9.35 3.67 2.74
CA GLU A 276 9.89 3.38 4.07
C GLU A 276 9.34 2.06 4.63
N LEU A 277 8.01 1.89 4.63
CA LEU A 277 7.39 0.66 5.14
C LEU A 277 7.76 -0.57 4.29
N LYS A 278 7.86 -0.41 2.98
CA LYS A 278 8.28 -1.48 2.07
C LYS A 278 9.73 -1.92 2.32
N SER A 279 10.61 -1.01 2.67
CA SER A 279 12.02 -1.33 2.95
C SER A 279 12.23 -2.09 4.28
N THR A 280 11.19 -2.19 5.13
CA THR A 280 11.22 -2.98 6.38
C THR A 280 10.76 -4.43 6.19
N LEU A 281 10.43 -4.83 4.97
CA LEU A 281 9.98 -6.19 4.62
C LEU A 281 11.14 -7.11 4.29
#